data_e6e7a931a1436a335a06b6571e09b8f2
#
_entry.id   e6e7a931a1436a335a06b6571e09b8f2
#
_cell.length_a   1.000
_cell.length_b   1.000
_cell.length_c   1.000
_cell.angle_alpha   90.00
_cell.angle_beta   90.00
_cell.angle_gamma   90.00
#
_symmetry.space_group_name_H-M   'P 1'
#
loop_
_entity.id
_entity.type
_entity.pdbx_description
1 polymer ?
#
loop_
_entity_poly.entity_id
_entity_poly.type
_entity_poly.pdbx_seq_one_letter_code
_entity_poly.pdbx_strand_id
1 'polypeptide(L)'
;FVLHSICITFAKRLKRKQNMKIGIIVAMDKEFVQLKTLLSDTTVERFHHKDFVTGRIGDKEIILQKCGIGKVNSTIGAVEMIDRYAPDLVISTGVAGGADVEMNVTDVVVGTEYVYHDAYCGDECEYGQIIGMPAKFQAPKELVEKALAAGGDTPVHGGLIVSGEWFVDSKEKMGGILEHFPNAKAVDMESCSIAQTCHIYHVPFISFRIISDIPLKDNKASQYFDFWARLAEGSFNVTKHFLQSI
;
A
#
# COMPACT_ATOMS: atom_id res chain seq x y z
N PHE A 1 -23.02 -3.93 -18.45
CA PHE A 1 -22.96 -5.42 -18.38
C PHE A 1 -21.63 -5.91 -17.80
N VAL A 2 -20.48 -5.32 -18.16
CA VAL A 2 -19.15 -5.76 -17.68
C VAL A 2 -18.94 -5.47 -16.18
N LEU A 3 -19.36 -4.32 -15.68
CA LEU A 3 -19.25 -3.94 -14.26
C LEU A 3 -20.08 -4.85 -13.33
N HIS A 4 -21.25 -5.31 -13.77
CA HIS A 4 -22.10 -6.21 -12.98
C HIS A 4 -21.49 -7.61 -12.86
N SER A 5 -20.82 -8.09 -13.91
CA SER A 5 -20.14 -9.40 -13.92
C SER A 5 -18.90 -9.41 -13.00
N ILE A 6 -18.15 -8.31 -12.93
CA ILE A 6 -16.96 -8.16 -12.08
C ILE A 6 -17.35 -8.16 -10.60
N CYS A 7 -18.41 -7.43 -10.23
CA CYS A 7 -18.90 -7.36 -8.85
C CYS A 7 -19.41 -8.72 -8.32
N ILE A 8 -20.10 -9.49 -9.19
CA ILE A 8 -20.61 -10.83 -8.83
C ILE A 8 -19.45 -11.83 -8.68
N THR A 9 -18.41 -11.71 -9.49
CA THR A 9 -17.22 -12.58 -9.41
C THR A 9 -16.43 -12.30 -8.13
N PHE A 10 -16.32 -11.04 -7.72
CA PHE A 10 -15.66 -10.63 -6.47
C PHE A 10 -16.42 -11.13 -5.23
N ALA A 11 -17.75 -10.93 -5.17
CA ALA A 11 -18.59 -11.43 -4.08
C ALA A 11 -18.61 -12.97 -3.97
N LYS A 12 -18.49 -13.70 -5.11
CA LYS A 12 -18.32 -15.15 -5.12
C LYS A 12 -16.93 -15.60 -4.67
N ARG A 13 -15.87 -14.81 -4.93
CA ARG A 13 -14.50 -15.10 -4.49
C ARG A 13 -14.34 -14.96 -2.99
N LEU A 14 -14.94 -13.92 -2.38
CA LEU A 14 -14.95 -13.73 -0.92
C LEU A 14 -15.74 -14.82 -0.15
N LYS A 15 -16.70 -15.48 -0.77
CA LYS A 15 -17.43 -16.61 -0.17
C LYS A 15 -16.64 -17.92 -0.12
N ARG A 16 -15.49 -18.02 -0.78
CA ARG A 16 -14.57 -19.15 -0.65
C ARG A 16 -13.70 -18.99 0.59
N LYS A 17 -14.27 -19.23 1.76
CA LYS A 17 -13.71 -19.07 3.11
C LYS A 17 -12.60 -20.06 3.50
N GLN A 18 -12.01 -20.81 2.58
CA GLN A 18 -10.91 -21.73 2.87
C GLN A 18 -9.73 -21.45 1.97
N ASN A 19 -8.61 -21.00 2.56
CA ASN A 19 -7.31 -20.73 1.93
C ASN A 19 -7.29 -19.48 1.01
N MET A 20 -7.69 -18.29 1.52
CA MET A 20 -7.42 -17.05 0.81
C MET A 20 -5.91 -16.86 0.66
N LYS A 21 -5.47 -16.59 -0.58
CA LYS A 21 -4.07 -16.33 -0.90
C LYS A 21 -3.86 -14.82 -1.02
N ILE A 22 -2.96 -14.27 -0.22
CA ILE A 22 -2.72 -12.83 -0.11
C ILE A 22 -1.26 -12.53 -0.47
N GLY A 23 -1.04 -11.69 -1.48
CA GLY A 23 0.26 -11.13 -1.79
C GLY A 23 0.51 -9.88 -0.94
N ILE A 24 1.63 -9.82 -0.24
CA ILE A 24 2.07 -8.63 0.51
C ILE A 24 3.35 -8.11 -0.12
N ILE A 25 3.35 -6.84 -0.52
CA ILE A 25 4.47 -6.17 -1.16
C ILE A 25 4.96 -5.04 -0.25
N VAL A 26 6.25 -5.03 0.01
CA VAL A 26 6.97 -3.98 0.73
C VAL A 26 8.15 -3.47 -0.08
N ALA A 27 8.60 -2.24 0.18
CA ALA A 27 9.69 -1.64 -0.58
C ALA A 27 11.07 -1.91 0.02
N MET A 28 11.20 -1.98 1.36
CA MET A 28 12.47 -1.94 2.07
C MET A 28 12.75 -3.18 2.91
N ASP A 29 14.05 -3.45 3.17
CA ASP A 29 14.48 -4.58 4.00
C ASP A 29 13.92 -4.52 5.43
N LYS A 30 13.88 -3.33 6.03
CA LYS A 30 13.37 -3.15 7.39
C LYS A 30 11.88 -3.55 7.51
N GLU A 31 11.07 -3.21 6.52
CA GLU A 31 9.66 -3.60 6.44
C GLU A 31 9.52 -5.11 6.23
N PHE A 32 10.33 -5.65 5.30
CA PHE A 32 10.32 -7.08 4.97
C PHE A 32 10.65 -7.96 6.17
N VAL A 33 11.70 -7.61 6.92
CA VAL A 33 12.11 -8.36 8.13
C VAL A 33 11.00 -8.36 9.18
N GLN A 34 10.37 -7.22 9.44
CA GLN A 34 9.29 -7.10 10.40
C GLN A 34 8.08 -7.98 10.03
N LEU A 35 7.63 -7.89 8.78
CA LEU A 35 6.47 -8.67 8.34
C LEU A 35 6.76 -10.16 8.30
N LYS A 36 7.98 -10.56 7.95
CA LYS A 36 8.39 -11.96 7.93
C LYS A 36 8.25 -12.60 9.31
N THR A 37 8.45 -11.85 10.40
CA THR A 37 8.28 -12.38 11.77
C THR A 37 6.84 -12.75 12.11
N LEU A 38 5.85 -12.22 11.36
CA LEU A 38 4.44 -12.52 11.56
C LEU A 38 4.00 -13.84 10.90
N LEU A 39 4.84 -14.42 10.03
CA LEU A 39 4.52 -15.62 9.26
C LEU A 39 4.96 -16.89 9.99
N SER A 40 4.09 -17.89 10.01
CA SER A 40 4.44 -19.28 10.34
C SER A 40 4.69 -20.09 9.07
N ASP A 41 5.35 -21.26 9.22
CA ASP A 41 5.56 -22.27 8.15
C ASP A 41 6.19 -21.68 6.90
N THR A 42 7.23 -20.87 7.07
CA THR A 42 7.82 -20.09 5.98
C THR A 42 8.71 -20.92 5.05
N THR A 43 8.55 -20.68 3.75
CA THR A 43 9.46 -21.16 2.69
C THR A 43 9.93 -19.95 1.87
N VAL A 44 11.20 -19.96 1.45
CA VAL A 44 11.78 -18.87 0.66
C VAL A 44 12.06 -19.39 -0.75
N GLU A 45 11.56 -18.70 -1.76
CA GLU A 45 11.88 -18.90 -3.16
C GLU A 45 12.55 -17.64 -3.72
N ARG A 46 13.65 -17.80 -4.45
CA ARG A 46 14.33 -16.68 -5.11
C ARG A 46 14.02 -16.65 -6.61
N PHE A 47 13.60 -15.50 -7.10
CA PHE A 47 13.27 -15.29 -8.50
C PHE A 47 13.65 -13.87 -8.93
N HIS A 48 14.35 -13.71 -10.05
CA HIS A 48 14.82 -12.43 -10.60
C HIS A 48 15.43 -11.50 -9.54
N HIS A 49 16.34 -12.02 -8.71
CA HIS A 49 17.01 -11.29 -7.63
C HIS A 49 16.11 -10.84 -6.46
N LYS A 50 14.84 -11.28 -6.42
CA LYS A 50 13.90 -11.02 -5.34
C LYS A 50 13.60 -12.30 -4.57
N ASP A 51 13.42 -12.16 -3.26
CA ASP A 51 12.99 -13.24 -2.39
C ASP A 51 11.47 -13.15 -2.21
N PHE A 52 10.80 -14.28 -2.46
CA PHE A 52 9.40 -14.49 -2.13
C PHE A 52 9.36 -15.42 -0.93
N VAL A 53 8.76 -14.96 0.16
CA VAL A 53 8.52 -15.76 1.35
C VAL A 53 7.07 -16.17 1.37
N THR A 54 6.81 -17.46 1.20
CA THR A 54 5.48 -18.02 1.44
C THR A 54 5.37 -18.46 2.88
N GLY A 55 4.20 -18.31 3.48
CA GLY A 55 3.94 -18.66 4.86
C GLY A 55 2.46 -18.52 5.20
N ARG A 56 2.12 -18.50 6.48
CA ARG A 56 0.73 -18.41 6.92
C ARG A 56 0.55 -17.34 8.01
N ILE A 57 -0.62 -16.70 7.97
CA ILE A 57 -1.18 -15.93 9.11
C ILE A 57 -2.58 -16.47 9.36
N GLY A 58 -2.76 -17.20 10.45
CA GLY A 58 -4.01 -17.92 10.72
C GLY A 58 -4.31 -18.97 9.64
N ASP A 59 -5.48 -18.87 9.03
CA ASP A 59 -5.95 -19.74 7.94
C ASP A 59 -5.54 -19.28 6.53
N LYS A 60 -4.85 -18.14 6.40
CA LYS A 60 -4.50 -17.52 5.12
C LYS A 60 -3.11 -17.91 4.66
N GLU A 61 -2.97 -18.15 3.35
CA GLU A 61 -1.68 -18.29 2.67
C GLU A 61 -1.16 -16.89 2.32
N ILE A 62 0.04 -16.57 2.77
CA ILE A 62 0.67 -15.27 2.57
C ILE A 62 1.89 -15.45 1.66
N ILE A 63 2.01 -14.60 0.67
CA ILE A 63 3.22 -14.44 -0.14
C ILE A 63 3.77 -13.05 0.14
N LEU A 64 4.89 -12.97 0.83
CA LEU A 64 5.57 -11.72 1.15
C LEU A 64 6.75 -11.50 0.20
N GLN A 65 6.82 -10.31 -0.42
CA GLN A 65 7.88 -9.91 -1.34
C GLN A 65 8.41 -8.52 -0.98
N LYS A 66 9.75 -8.35 -1.09
CA LYS A 66 10.38 -7.04 -1.16
C LYS A 66 10.58 -6.66 -2.63
N CYS A 67 9.89 -5.63 -3.09
CA CYS A 67 9.99 -5.18 -4.48
C CYS A 67 11.18 -4.24 -4.74
N GLY A 68 11.57 -3.42 -3.75
CA GLY A 68 12.46 -2.26 -3.90
C GLY A 68 11.66 -0.96 -4.02
N ILE A 69 12.35 0.18 -3.88
CA ILE A 69 11.75 1.51 -3.86
C ILE A 69 11.41 1.98 -5.29
N GLY A 70 10.29 2.68 -5.43
CA GLY A 70 9.88 3.40 -6.64
C GLY A 70 8.94 2.63 -7.57
N LYS A 71 8.38 3.35 -8.53
CA LYS A 71 7.29 2.87 -9.42
C LYS A 71 7.70 1.65 -10.25
N VAL A 72 8.89 1.65 -10.84
CA VAL A 72 9.35 0.54 -11.69
C VAL A 72 9.54 -0.72 -10.86
N ASN A 73 10.23 -0.63 -9.72
CA ASN A 73 10.48 -1.78 -8.85
C ASN A 73 9.18 -2.39 -8.33
N SER A 74 8.24 -1.56 -7.89
CA SER A 74 6.95 -1.99 -7.34
C SER A 74 6.02 -2.56 -8.42
N THR A 75 6.03 -2.00 -9.64
CA THR A 75 5.31 -2.56 -10.78
C THR A 75 5.82 -3.96 -11.13
N ILE A 76 7.15 -4.12 -11.29
CA ILE A 76 7.75 -5.44 -11.57
C ILE A 76 7.42 -6.42 -10.45
N GLY A 77 7.52 -5.98 -9.19
CA GLY A 77 7.15 -6.81 -8.04
C GLY A 77 5.70 -7.27 -8.07
N ALA A 78 4.77 -6.35 -8.38
CA ALA A 78 3.35 -6.67 -8.46
C ALA A 78 3.04 -7.65 -9.62
N VAL A 79 3.64 -7.45 -10.79
CA VAL A 79 3.51 -8.37 -11.94
C VAL A 79 4.01 -9.76 -11.58
N GLU A 80 5.24 -9.88 -11.05
CA GLU A 80 5.81 -11.16 -10.64
C GLU A 80 4.96 -11.86 -9.56
N MET A 81 4.44 -11.10 -8.60
CA MET A 81 3.54 -11.60 -7.55
C MET A 81 2.25 -12.18 -8.15
N ILE A 82 1.61 -11.44 -9.06
CA ILE A 82 0.33 -11.84 -9.65
C ILE A 82 0.50 -13.03 -10.59
N ASP A 83 1.48 -12.99 -11.47
CA ASP A 83 1.69 -14.04 -12.48
C ASP A 83 2.12 -15.39 -11.86
N ARG A 84 2.94 -15.35 -10.81
CA ARG A 84 3.45 -16.58 -10.19
C ARG A 84 2.50 -17.20 -9.19
N TYR A 85 1.82 -16.39 -8.40
CA TYR A 85 1.07 -16.86 -7.23
C TYR A 85 -0.44 -16.70 -7.36
N ALA A 86 -0.92 -15.90 -8.31
CA ALA A 86 -2.34 -15.61 -8.53
C ALA A 86 -3.09 -15.30 -7.21
N PRO A 87 -2.66 -14.27 -6.43
CA PRO A 87 -3.27 -13.94 -5.17
C PRO A 87 -4.72 -13.46 -5.35
N ASP A 88 -5.56 -13.73 -4.35
CA ASP A 88 -6.94 -13.22 -4.29
C ASP A 88 -7.00 -11.73 -3.89
N LEU A 89 -5.94 -11.22 -3.25
CA LEU A 89 -5.76 -9.86 -2.78
C LEU A 89 -4.29 -9.50 -2.79
N VAL A 90 -3.95 -8.29 -3.24
CA VAL A 90 -2.62 -7.71 -3.05
C VAL A 90 -2.70 -6.59 -2.01
N ILE A 91 -1.78 -6.63 -1.05
CA ILE A 91 -1.60 -5.61 -0.02
C ILE A 91 -0.23 -4.96 -0.23
N SER A 92 -0.16 -3.64 -0.29
CA SER A 92 1.08 -2.92 -0.06
C SER A 92 1.11 -2.41 1.37
N THR A 93 2.22 -2.57 2.07
CA THR A 93 2.37 -2.00 3.40
C THR A 93 3.79 -1.51 3.60
N GLY A 94 3.95 -0.44 4.36
CA GLY A 94 5.23 0.21 4.57
C GLY A 94 5.06 1.58 5.17
N VAL A 95 6.12 2.39 5.09
CA VAL A 95 6.12 3.75 5.63
C VAL A 95 5.78 4.78 4.54
N ALA A 96 5.34 5.97 4.98
CA ALA A 96 5.05 7.11 4.11
C ALA A 96 5.21 8.43 4.85
N GLY A 97 5.41 9.52 4.10
CA GLY A 97 5.28 10.86 4.63
C GLY A 97 3.80 11.24 4.83
N GLY A 98 3.46 11.83 5.97
CA GLY A 98 2.13 12.37 6.23
C GLY A 98 1.89 13.66 5.45
N ALA A 99 0.78 13.73 4.73
CA ALA A 99 0.40 14.91 3.93
C ALA A 99 -0.54 15.86 4.69
N ASP A 100 -0.97 15.49 5.88
CA ASP A 100 -1.86 16.27 6.76
C ASP A 100 -1.12 16.59 8.08
N VAL A 101 -1.11 17.87 8.46
CA VAL A 101 -0.43 18.36 9.68
C VAL A 101 -1.07 17.87 10.97
N GLU A 102 -2.35 17.49 10.93
CA GLU A 102 -3.07 16.96 12.10
C GLU A 102 -2.69 15.52 12.45
N MET A 103 -2.00 14.81 11.53
CA MET A 103 -1.51 13.47 11.80
C MET A 103 -0.28 13.46 12.71
N ASN A 104 -0.04 12.29 13.29
CA ASN A 104 1.15 12.01 14.07
C ASN A 104 2.01 10.93 13.42
N VAL A 105 3.30 10.97 13.74
CA VAL A 105 4.20 9.84 13.45
C VAL A 105 3.66 8.60 14.15
N THR A 106 3.64 7.47 13.44
CA THR A 106 3.05 6.17 13.78
C THR A 106 1.54 6.02 13.53
N ASP A 107 0.81 7.09 13.20
CA ASP A 107 -0.55 6.93 12.66
C ASP A 107 -0.51 6.08 11.37
N VAL A 108 -1.60 5.40 11.06
CA VAL A 108 -1.69 4.57 9.85
C VAL A 108 -2.70 5.18 8.88
N VAL A 109 -2.30 5.31 7.63
CA VAL A 109 -3.20 5.66 6.51
C VAL A 109 -3.57 4.41 5.75
N VAL A 110 -4.86 4.14 5.64
CA VAL A 110 -5.45 3.16 4.73
C VAL A 110 -5.83 3.87 3.44
N GLY A 111 -5.22 3.45 2.33
CA GLY A 111 -5.52 4.04 1.03
C GLY A 111 -6.94 3.69 0.58
N THR A 112 -7.77 4.71 0.41
CA THR A 112 -9.08 4.60 -0.22
C THR A 112 -9.00 4.82 -1.72
N GLU A 113 -8.07 5.71 -2.12
CA GLU A 113 -7.78 6.09 -3.50
C GLU A 113 -6.27 6.24 -3.69
N TYR A 114 -5.80 6.05 -4.92
CA TYR A 114 -4.39 6.17 -5.30
C TYR A 114 -4.26 6.99 -6.57
N VAL A 115 -3.29 7.90 -6.61
CA VAL A 115 -2.99 8.73 -7.78
C VAL A 115 -1.49 9.04 -7.85
N TYR A 116 -0.96 9.28 -9.05
CA TYR A 116 0.41 9.78 -9.19
C TYR A 116 0.45 11.29 -8.94
N HIS A 117 1.40 11.73 -8.12
CA HIS A 117 1.63 13.18 -7.93
C HIS A 117 2.63 13.77 -8.94
N ASP A 118 3.28 12.92 -9.73
CA ASP A 118 4.35 13.28 -10.66
C ASP A 118 4.03 12.89 -12.12
N ALA A 119 2.76 12.64 -12.45
CA ALA A 119 2.31 12.33 -13.79
C ALA A 119 1.47 13.47 -14.37
N TYR A 120 1.73 13.81 -15.64
CA TYR A 120 0.92 14.75 -16.41
C TYR A 120 0.87 14.29 -17.87
N CYS A 121 -0.33 14.02 -18.36
CA CYS A 121 -0.58 13.51 -19.71
C CYS A 121 -1.30 14.53 -20.62
N GLY A 122 -1.18 15.83 -20.33
CA GLY A 122 -1.84 16.90 -21.08
C GLY A 122 -3.22 17.28 -20.53
N ASP A 123 -3.82 18.31 -21.11
CA ASP A 123 -5.05 18.95 -20.60
C ASP A 123 -6.32 18.12 -20.80
N GLU A 124 -6.23 17.01 -21.54
CA GLU A 124 -7.33 16.05 -21.71
C GLU A 124 -7.46 15.05 -20.53
N CYS A 125 -6.50 15.06 -19.61
CA CYS A 125 -6.46 14.21 -18.44
C CYS A 125 -6.43 15.04 -17.16
N GLU A 126 -6.95 14.47 -16.05
CA GLU A 126 -6.70 15.04 -14.74
C GLU A 126 -5.21 14.96 -14.38
N TYR A 127 -4.70 15.92 -13.59
CA TYR A 127 -3.33 15.83 -13.08
C TYR A 127 -3.16 14.54 -12.26
N GLY A 128 -2.08 13.80 -12.54
CA GLY A 128 -1.84 12.49 -11.94
C GLY A 128 -2.46 11.30 -12.69
N GLN A 129 -3.31 11.54 -13.67
CA GLN A 129 -3.91 10.51 -14.51
C GLN A 129 -3.00 10.06 -15.64
N ILE A 130 -2.94 8.77 -15.89
CA ILE A 130 -2.34 8.19 -17.11
C ILE A 130 -3.43 8.01 -18.16
N ILE A 131 -3.18 8.40 -19.40
CA ILE A 131 -4.13 8.25 -20.52
C ILE A 131 -4.62 6.80 -20.60
N GLY A 132 -5.94 6.62 -20.70
CA GLY A 132 -6.57 5.32 -20.77
C GLY A 132 -6.74 4.60 -19.42
N MET A 133 -6.29 5.22 -18.33
CA MET A 133 -6.49 4.71 -16.97
C MET A 133 -7.51 5.58 -16.22
N PRO A 134 -8.11 5.08 -15.12
CA PRO A 134 -8.91 5.91 -14.22
C PRO A 134 -8.13 7.11 -13.70
N ALA A 135 -8.82 8.21 -13.40
CA ALA A 135 -8.20 9.39 -12.79
C ALA A 135 -7.56 9.05 -11.43
N LYS A 136 -8.21 8.15 -10.69
CA LYS A 136 -7.68 7.56 -9.45
C LYS A 136 -8.04 6.08 -9.39
N PHE A 137 -7.14 5.27 -8.87
CA PHE A 137 -7.42 3.86 -8.57
C PHE A 137 -8.10 3.76 -7.21
N GLN A 138 -9.08 2.85 -7.08
CA GLN A 138 -9.92 2.72 -5.88
C GLN A 138 -9.61 1.41 -5.15
N ALA A 139 -9.47 1.48 -3.82
CA ALA A 139 -9.53 0.28 -3.00
C ALA A 139 -10.98 -0.22 -2.89
N PRO A 140 -11.22 -1.55 -2.80
CA PRO A 140 -12.55 -2.08 -2.54
C PRO A 140 -13.11 -1.58 -1.21
N LYS A 141 -14.31 -0.98 -1.25
CA LYS A 141 -14.94 -0.35 -0.08
C LYS A 141 -15.04 -1.28 1.14
N GLU A 142 -15.42 -2.55 0.92
CA GLU A 142 -15.52 -3.54 2.00
C GLU A 142 -14.18 -3.81 2.69
N LEU A 143 -13.06 -3.75 1.93
CA LEU A 143 -11.72 -3.92 2.50
C LEU A 143 -11.32 -2.67 3.30
N VAL A 144 -11.63 -1.48 2.79
CA VAL A 144 -11.38 -0.21 3.49
C VAL A 144 -12.12 -0.18 4.82
N GLU A 145 -13.41 -0.52 4.86
CA GLU A 145 -14.21 -0.55 6.09
C GLU A 145 -13.60 -1.48 7.15
N LYS A 146 -13.17 -2.69 6.75
CA LYS A 146 -12.49 -3.62 7.64
C LYS A 146 -11.13 -3.11 8.10
N ALA A 147 -10.37 -2.48 7.20
CA ALA A 147 -9.06 -1.94 7.50
C ALA A 147 -9.14 -0.78 8.52
N LEU A 148 -10.12 0.10 8.38
CA LEU A 148 -10.37 1.20 9.34
C LEU A 148 -10.74 0.67 10.73
N ALA A 149 -11.43 -0.46 10.80
CA ALA A 149 -11.80 -1.11 12.05
C ALA A 149 -10.64 -1.91 12.70
N ALA A 150 -9.54 -2.14 11.98
CA ALA A 150 -8.43 -2.97 12.43
C ALA A 150 -7.38 -2.23 13.29
N GLY A 151 -7.57 -0.94 13.57
CA GLY A 151 -6.59 -0.08 14.24
C GLY A 151 -6.23 -0.49 15.67
N GLY A 152 -7.20 -0.98 16.45
CA GLY A 152 -7.01 -1.15 17.89
C GLY A 152 -6.69 0.18 18.56
N ASP A 153 -5.55 0.27 19.26
CA ASP A 153 -5.08 1.50 19.91
C ASP A 153 -4.33 2.44 18.94
N THR A 154 -4.05 2.00 17.71
CA THR A 154 -3.38 2.82 16.68
C THR A 154 -4.40 3.66 15.93
N PRO A 155 -4.24 5.00 15.86
CA PRO A 155 -5.08 5.83 15.00
C PRO A 155 -4.97 5.43 13.54
N VAL A 156 -6.12 5.16 12.90
CA VAL A 156 -6.19 4.76 11.49
C VAL A 156 -7.05 5.75 10.72
N HIS A 157 -6.48 6.30 9.65
CA HIS A 157 -7.13 7.30 8.79
C HIS A 157 -7.35 6.71 7.40
N GLY A 158 -8.55 6.85 6.85
CA GLY A 158 -8.81 6.54 5.44
C GLY A 158 -8.52 7.76 4.57
N GLY A 159 -7.95 7.57 3.38
CA GLY A 159 -7.76 8.69 2.48
C GLY A 159 -6.95 8.42 1.23
N LEU A 160 -6.74 9.51 0.47
CA LEU A 160 -5.95 9.51 -0.74
C LEU A 160 -4.46 9.33 -0.41
N ILE A 161 -3.84 8.33 -1.04
CA ILE A 161 -2.39 8.18 -1.09
C ILE A 161 -1.90 8.67 -2.46
N VAL A 162 -0.96 9.61 -2.44
CA VAL A 162 -0.30 10.12 -3.65
C VAL A 162 1.07 9.50 -3.79
N SER A 163 1.42 9.00 -4.99
CA SER A 163 2.69 8.29 -5.23
C SER A 163 3.50 8.93 -6.35
N GLY A 164 4.82 8.90 -6.24
CA GLY A 164 5.73 9.37 -7.28
C GLY A 164 7.17 8.94 -7.03
N GLU A 165 8.09 9.27 -7.95
CA GLU A 165 9.51 8.90 -7.83
C GLU A 165 10.31 9.85 -6.91
N TRP A 166 9.65 10.73 -6.19
CA TRP A 166 10.32 11.68 -5.32
C TRP A 166 10.28 11.24 -3.85
N PHE A 167 11.42 11.27 -3.20
CA PHE A 167 11.43 11.35 -1.75
C PHE A 167 11.05 12.78 -1.35
N VAL A 168 9.82 12.92 -0.83
CA VAL A 168 9.26 14.23 -0.45
C VAL A 168 9.84 14.66 0.88
N ASP A 169 10.88 15.48 0.82
CA ASP A 169 11.74 15.84 1.94
C ASP A 169 11.64 17.31 2.37
N SER A 170 10.67 18.05 1.88
CA SER A 170 10.52 19.46 2.23
C SER A 170 9.06 19.93 2.19
N LYS A 171 8.79 21.02 2.93
CA LYS A 171 7.50 21.72 2.89
C LYS A 171 7.15 22.20 1.49
N GLU A 172 8.15 22.64 0.73
CA GLU A 172 7.96 23.13 -0.64
C GLU A 172 7.47 22.02 -1.56
N LYS A 173 8.14 20.84 -1.55
CA LYS A 173 7.72 19.69 -2.36
C LYS A 173 6.32 19.21 -1.98
N MET A 174 6.04 19.10 -0.68
CA MET A 174 4.72 18.69 -0.20
C MET A 174 3.67 19.74 -0.55
N GLY A 175 3.98 21.03 -0.40
CA GLY A 175 3.07 22.14 -0.78
C GLY A 175 2.69 22.06 -2.25
N GLY A 176 3.65 21.87 -3.15
CA GLY A 176 3.37 21.71 -4.59
C GLY A 176 2.49 20.48 -4.90
N ILE A 177 2.66 19.37 -4.16
CA ILE A 177 1.77 18.22 -4.31
C ILE A 177 0.34 18.56 -3.84
N LEU A 178 0.21 19.27 -2.71
CA LEU A 178 -1.09 19.63 -2.14
C LEU A 178 -1.86 20.68 -2.95
N GLU A 179 -1.19 21.47 -3.81
CA GLU A 179 -1.86 22.34 -4.79
C GLU A 179 -2.76 21.53 -5.75
N HIS A 180 -2.32 20.33 -6.13
CA HIS A 180 -3.09 19.42 -6.99
C HIS A 180 -3.95 18.43 -6.20
N PHE A 181 -3.52 18.04 -5.01
CA PHE A 181 -4.16 17.02 -4.19
C PHE A 181 -4.39 17.49 -2.75
N PRO A 182 -5.25 18.50 -2.52
CA PRO A 182 -5.44 19.11 -1.18
C PRO A 182 -5.96 18.14 -0.12
N ASN A 183 -6.55 17.02 -0.52
CA ASN A 183 -7.09 16.00 0.37
C ASN A 183 -6.15 14.80 0.56
N ALA A 184 -4.91 14.86 0.09
CA ALA A 184 -3.94 13.79 0.28
C ALA A 184 -3.70 13.56 1.79
N LYS A 185 -3.60 12.29 2.19
CA LYS A 185 -3.31 11.88 3.55
C LYS A 185 -1.89 11.35 3.71
N ALA A 186 -1.36 10.70 2.69
CA ALA A 186 0.02 10.20 2.69
C ALA A 186 0.67 10.35 1.31
N VAL A 187 2.00 10.46 1.31
CA VAL A 187 2.84 10.43 0.12
C VAL A 187 3.82 9.28 0.21
N ASP A 188 3.90 8.48 -0.85
CA ASP A 188 4.81 7.34 -0.97
C ASP A 188 5.41 7.23 -2.38
N MET A 189 6.08 6.13 -2.67
CA MET A 189 6.72 5.91 -3.96
C MET A 189 6.20 4.66 -4.70
N GLU A 190 5.23 3.91 -4.16
CA GLU A 190 4.84 2.60 -4.69
C GLU A 190 3.33 2.36 -4.81
N SER A 191 2.51 2.88 -3.91
CA SER A 191 1.09 2.48 -3.80
C SER A 191 0.33 2.61 -5.11
N CYS A 192 0.48 3.72 -5.83
CA CYS A 192 -0.27 3.96 -7.07
C CYS A 192 0.17 3.03 -8.20
N SER A 193 1.47 2.71 -8.34
CA SER A 193 1.95 1.80 -9.38
C SER A 193 1.52 0.35 -9.14
N ILE A 194 1.47 -0.07 -7.87
CA ILE A 194 0.90 -1.38 -7.52
C ILE A 194 -0.62 -1.37 -7.78
N ALA A 195 -1.32 -0.28 -7.40
CA ALA A 195 -2.75 -0.13 -7.65
C ALA A 195 -3.09 -0.19 -9.15
N GLN A 196 -2.31 0.50 -10.00
CA GLN A 196 -2.45 0.45 -11.45
C GLN A 196 -2.21 -0.96 -11.99
N THR A 197 -1.17 -1.64 -11.54
CA THR A 197 -0.88 -3.03 -11.93
C THR A 197 -2.05 -3.94 -11.55
N CYS A 198 -2.50 -3.86 -10.32
CA CYS A 198 -3.64 -4.66 -9.84
C CYS A 198 -4.93 -4.34 -10.59
N HIS A 199 -5.16 -3.08 -10.99
CA HIS A 199 -6.28 -2.67 -11.84
C HIS A 199 -6.23 -3.36 -13.21
N ILE A 200 -5.06 -3.36 -13.86
CA ILE A 200 -4.84 -4.01 -15.17
C ILE A 200 -5.06 -5.53 -15.09
N TYR A 201 -4.58 -6.15 -14.01
CA TYR A 201 -4.72 -7.59 -13.78
C TYR A 201 -6.05 -8.00 -13.12
N HIS A 202 -6.93 -7.05 -12.81
CA HIS A 202 -8.20 -7.28 -12.13
C HIS A 202 -8.07 -8.00 -10.77
N VAL A 203 -7.01 -7.68 -10.02
CA VAL A 203 -6.78 -8.17 -8.66
C VAL A 203 -7.13 -7.07 -7.65
N PRO A 204 -7.89 -7.37 -6.59
CA PRO A 204 -8.15 -6.40 -5.52
C PRO A 204 -6.86 -5.91 -4.87
N PHE A 205 -6.82 -4.61 -4.51
CA PHE A 205 -5.66 -3.98 -3.90
C PHE A 205 -6.04 -3.07 -2.74
N ILE A 206 -5.22 -3.06 -1.70
CA ILE A 206 -5.29 -2.09 -0.61
C ILE A 206 -3.89 -1.77 -0.08
N SER A 207 -3.66 -0.52 0.35
CA SER A 207 -2.39 -0.08 0.92
C SER A 207 -2.56 0.41 2.35
N PHE A 208 -1.57 0.08 3.19
CA PHE A 208 -1.41 0.55 4.57
C PHE A 208 -0.09 1.32 4.68
N ARG A 209 -0.14 2.56 5.13
CA ARG A 209 1.04 3.42 5.28
C ARG A 209 1.18 3.92 6.70
N ILE A 210 2.27 3.54 7.35
CA ILE A 210 2.63 4.03 8.68
C ILE A 210 3.35 5.36 8.49
N ILE A 211 2.86 6.42 9.13
CA ILE A 211 3.47 7.74 8.99
C ILE A 211 4.82 7.76 9.71
N SER A 212 5.89 7.92 8.94
CA SER A 212 7.28 8.01 9.45
C SER A 212 7.71 9.42 9.78
N ASP A 213 7.18 10.39 9.06
CA ASP A 213 7.48 11.80 9.16
C ASP A 213 6.35 12.64 8.54
N ILE A 214 6.37 13.94 8.84
CA ILE A 214 5.40 14.88 8.28
C ILE A 214 6.18 16.01 7.61
N PRO A 215 6.32 15.99 6.26
CA PRO A 215 7.14 16.95 5.51
C PRO A 215 6.75 18.42 5.73
N LEU A 216 5.52 18.68 6.13
CA LEU A 216 5.02 20.02 6.46
C LEU A 216 5.48 20.55 7.82
N LYS A 217 6.03 19.70 8.72
CA LYS A 217 6.54 20.08 10.05
C LYS A 217 8.06 20.34 9.98
N ASP A 218 8.57 21.19 10.88
CA ASP A 218 9.97 21.65 10.86
C ASP A 218 11.00 20.56 11.21
N ASN A 219 10.59 19.51 11.95
CA ASN A 219 11.50 18.49 12.50
C ASN A 219 11.50 17.17 11.69
N LYS A 220 11.16 17.21 10.42
CA LYS A 220 10.96 16.06 9.58
C LYS A 220 12.14 15.08 9.52
N ALA A 221 13.35 15.57 9.30
CA ALA A 221 14.53 14.70 9.17
C ALA A 221 14.79 13.91 10.46
N SER A 222 14.66 14.55 11.63
CA SER A 222 14.77 13.86 12.92
C SER A 222 13.64 12.87 13.11
N GLN A 223 12.40 13.22 12.73
CA GLN A 223 11.25 12.31 12.80
C GLN A 223 11.50 11.01 12.03
N TYR A 224 11.97 11.08 10.78
CA TYR A 224 12.25 9.91 9.97
C TYR A 224 13.33 9.00 10.59
N PHE A 225 14.46 9.58 11.05
CA PHE A 225 15.52 8.79 11.68
C PHE A 225 15.08 8.23 13.03
N ASP A 226 14.40 9.02 13.85
CA ASP A 226 13.87 8.62 15.14
C ASP A 226 12.80 7.53 15.01
N PHE A 227 11.95 7.60 13.97
CA PHE A 227 10.98 6.58 13.65
C PHE A 227 11.67 5.23 13.45
N TRP A 228 12.69 5.17 12.59
CA TRP A 228 13.41 3.92 12.34
C TRP A 228 14.19 3.41 13.55
N ALA A 229 14.66 4.28 14.42
CA ALA A 229 15.30 3.90 15.68
C ALA A 229 14.29 3.32 16.70
N ARG A 230 13.02 3.76 16.62
CA ARG A 230 11.93 3.36 17.52
C ARG A 230 10.95 2.38 16.88
N LEU A 231 11.17 1.98 15.62
CA LEU A 231 10.27 1.04 14.94
C LEU A 231 10.18 -0.25 15.76
N ALA A 232 9.22 -0.24 16.68
CA ALA A 232 9.01 -1.31 17.63
C ALA A 232 8.36 -2.51 16.95
N GLU A 233 8.53 -3.68 17.53
CA GLU A 233 7.66 -4.82 17.33
C GLU A 233 6.22 -4.34 17.42
N GLY A 234 5.43 -4.48 16.35
CA GLY A 234 4.03 -4.03 16.35
C GLY A 234 3.70 -2.90 15.40
N SER A 235 4.67 -2.25 14.76
CA SER A 235 4.39 -1.18 13.77
C SER A 235 3.49 -1.65 12.62
N PHE A 236 3.44 -2.95 12.34
CA PHE A 236 2.56 -3.56 11.33
C PHE A 236 1.32 -4.25 11.92
N ASN A 237 0.97 -3.95 13.19
CA ASN A 237 -0.17 -4.57 13.86
C ASN A 237 -1.49 -4.28 13.15
N VAL A 238 -1.68 -3.08 12.58
CA VAL A 238 -2.89 -2.75 11.83
C VAL A 238 -3.04 -3.70 10.63
N THR A 239 -1.96 -3.93 9.87
CA THR A 239 -1.96 -4.90 8.76
C THR A 239 -2.24 -6.32 9.27
N LYS A 240 -1.65 -6.72 10.40
CA LYS A 240 -1.89 -8.03 11.01
C LYS A 240 -3.35 -8.20 11.46
N HIS A 241 -3.91 -7.23 12.17
CA HIS A 241 -5.31 -7.27 12.62
C HIS A 241 -6.27 -7.28 11.43
N PHE A 242 -5.97 -6.50 10.39
CA PHE A 242 -6.73 -6.55 9.15
C PHE A 242 -6.71 -7.95 8.53
N LEU A 243 -5.54 -8.57 8.39
CA LEU A 243 -5.40 -9.92 7.87
C LEU A 243 -6.20 -10.95 8.69
N GLN A 244 -6.34 -10.74 9.98
CA GLN A 244 -7.15 -11.61 10.86
C GLN A 244 -8.67 -11.37 10.71
N SER A 245 -9.08 -10.20 10.21
CA SER A 245 -10.49 -9.80 10.09
C SER A 245 -11.14 -10.15 8.76
N ILE A 246 -10.36 -10.49 7.74
CA ILE A 246 -10.85 -10.79 6.37
C ILE A 246 -11.01 -12.27 6.07
#